data_633142e3edfa98477b13c8eff60abe40
#
_entry.id   633142e3edfa98477b13c8eff60abe40
#
_cell.length_a   1.000
_cell.length_b   1.000
_cell.length_c   1.000
_cell.angle_alpha   90.00
_cell.angle_beta   90.00
_cell.angle_gamma   90.00
#
_symmetry.space_group_name_H-M   'P 1'
#
loop_
_entity.id
_entity.type
_entity.pdbx_description
1 polymer ?
#
loop_
_entity_poly.entity_id
_entity_poly.type
_entity_poly.pdbx_seq_one_letter_code
_entity_poly.pdbx_strand_id
1 'polypeptide(L)'
;MIWLEIMKILIQHGRVIDPASGRDETADVAIAAGRVLAIGQAPADFTPNRTIDAAGCWVLPGLVDLTARLREPGHEHARMLESEMAAAVAGGVTSLVCPPDTDPVLDEPGLVEMLKTRAERLHQARVLPQGALTRGLQGEVLTEMGQLTDAGCIAFGQADAPIVNTQVLQRALQYASTFGYAIWLRPLDPWLGGGVAASGPLAMRMGLSGVPAAAETIALHTLFELLRASGGGRTSGPRLHLCRLSSAAGVALLRAAKAEGLNVTADVSINSLHLTDHDIGHYDSAARLNPPLRQSRDRDVLAAALADGIIDALVSDHTPVTADAKQLPFAEAEPGASGLELLLPLALKWGQAPGGPGAMRALASVTSAPAAVLGAALGTLQASCGRLAEGGLADLCVFDPQARWVVAPAALRSQGKHTPFAGYELRGRVRSTLVGGHFAHGA
;
A
#
# COMPACT_ATOMS: atom_id res chain seq x y z
N MET A 1 2.58 -37.23 -19.71
CA MET A 1 1.42 -36.34 -19.39
C MET A 1 1.20 -36.45 -17.90
N ILE A 2 1.89 -35.61 -17.10
CA ILE A 2 1.71 -35.58 -15.65
C ILE A 2 0.39 -34.83 -15.46
N TRP A 3 -0.63 -35.52 -14.96
CA TRP A 3 -1.85 -34.88 -14.48
C TRP A 3 -1.43 -34.00 -13.30
N LEU A 4 -1.35 -32.69 -13.52
CA LEU A 4 -1.34 -31.74 -12.40
C LEU A 4 -2.70 -31.94 -11.71
N GLU A 5 -2.70 -32.67 -10.59
CA GLU A 5 -3.89 -32.76 -9.74
C GLU A 5 -4.33 -31.34 -9.40
N ILE A 6 -5.56 -31.00 -9.82
CA ILE A 6 -6.15 -29.71 -9.49
C ILE A 6 -6.24 -29.64 -7.97
N MET A 7 -5.41 -28.79 -7.36
CA MET A 7 -5.42 -28.62 -5.92
C MET A 7 -6.79 -28.14 -5.45
N LYS A 8 -7.45 -28.94 -4.61
CA LYS A 8 -8.72 -28.65 -3.97
C LYS A 8 -8.46 -28.40 -2.49
N ILE A 9 -8.79 -27.20 -2.02
CA ILE A 9 -8.58 -26.79 -0.63
C ILE A 9 -9.92 -26.50 0.02
N LEU A 10 -10.10 -26.96 1.25
CA LEU A 10 -11.24 -26.63 2.08
C LEU A 10 -10.74 -25.91 3.34
N ILE A 11 -11.20 -24.67 3.55
CA ILE A 11 -10.97 -23.92 4.78
C ILE A 11 -12.26 -24.04 5.58
N GLN A 12 -12.18 -24.59 6.81
CA GLN A 12 -13.35 -24.89 7.62
C GLN A 12 -13.37 -24.06 8.91
N HIS A 13 -14.57 -23.83 9.43
CA HIS A 13 -14.84 -23.21 10.72
C HIS A 13 -14.33 -21.78 10.87
N GLY A 14 -13.88 -21.13 9.79
CA GLY A 14 -13.37 -19.77 9.82
C GLY A 14 -14.50 -18.73 9.84
N ARG A 15 -14.27 -17.60 10.50
CA ARG A 15 -15.11 -16.42 10.34
C ARG A 15 -14.70 -15.70 9.06
N VAL A 16 -15.53 -15.80 8.04
CA VAL A 16 -15.31 -15.14 6.75
C VAL A 16 -15.76 -13.69 6.86
N ILE A 17 -14.82 -12.76 6.66
CA ILE A 17 -15.11 -11.32 6.70
C ILE A 17 -14.68 -10.72 5.36
N ASP A 18 -15.63 -10.21 4.59
CA ASP A 18 -15.39 -9.53 3.32
C ASP A 18 -16.05 -8.15 3.31
N PRO A 19 -15.27 -7.07 3.44
CA PRO A 19 -15.80 -5.70 3.41
C PRO A 19 -16.48 -5.31 2.11
N ALA A 20 -16.09 -5.92 0.97
CA ALA A 20 -16.66 -5.60 -0.33
C ALA A 20 -18.12 -6.02 -0.46
N SER A 21 -18.50 -7.17 0.15
CA SER A 21 -19.87 -7.69 0.16
C SER A 21 -20.60 -7.41 1.46
N GLY A 22 -19.90 -6.93 2.51
CA GLY A 22 -20.44 -6.79 3.87
C GLY A 22 -20.62 -8.13 4.59
N ARG A 23 -20.00 -9.22 4.10
CA ARG A 23 -20.08 -10.56 4.70
C ARG A 23 -19.30 -10.57 6.02
N ASP A 24 -19.92 -11.16 7.05
CA ASP A 24 -19.31 -11.40 8.36
C ASP A 24 -20.02 -12.57 9.02
N GLU A 25 -19.60 -13.79 8.73
CA GLU A 25 -20.22 -15.01 9.22
C GLU A 25 -19.22 -16.16 9.34
N THR A 26 -19.53 -17.16 10.15
CA THR A 26 -18.75 -18.40 10.17
C THR A 26 -19.18 -19.26 8.99
N ALA A 27 -18.24 -19.56 8.07
CA ALA A 27 -18.50 -20.29 6.85
C ALA A 27 -17.27 -21.06 6.39
N ASP A 28 -17.47 -22.14 5.65
CA ASP A 28 -16.41 -22.85 4.98
C ASP A 28 -16.10 -22.17 3.62
N VAL A 29 -14.86 -22.28 3.16
CA VAL A 29 -14.44 -21.79 1.86
C VAL A 29 -13.83 -22.93 1.06
N ALA A 30 -14.51 -23.34 -0.02
CA ALA A 30 -14.04 -24.34 -0.95
C ALA A 30 -13.30 -23.69 -2.11
N ILE A 31 -12.08 -24.17 -2.40
CA ILE A 31 -11.20 -23.63 -3.45
C ILE A 31 -10.85 -24.77 -4.40
N ALA A 32 -10.97 -24.53 -5.70
CA ALA A 32 -10.53 -25.44 -6.74
C ALA A 32 -9.96 -24.66 -7.94
N ALA A 33 -8.93 -25.20 -8.58
CA ALA A 33 -8.31 -24.59 -9.76
C ALA A 33 -7.93 -23.11 -9.55
N GLY A 34 -7.45 -22.77 -8.36
CA GLY A 34 -7.03 -21.41 -8.03
C GLY A 34 -8.16 -20.42 -7.77
N ARG A 35 -9.42 -20.86 -7.72
CA ARG A 35 -10.60 -20.00 -7.56
C ARG A 35 -11.44 -20.43 -6.36
N VAL A 36 -12.12 -19.47 -5.78
CA VAL A 36 -13.15 -19.72 -4.77
C VAL A 36 -14.34 -20.39 -5.47
N LEU A 37 -14.61 -21.63 -5.11
CA LEU A 37 -15.71 -22.41 -5.67
C LEU A 37 -17.03 -22.12 -4.96
N ALA A 38 -16.99 -22.07 -3.63
CA ALA A 38 -18.14 -21.78 -2.78
C ALA A 38 -17.72 -21.15 -1.46
N ILE A 39 -18.58 -20.31 -0.88
CA ILE A 39 -18.46 -19.78 0.46
C ILE A 39 -19.73 -20.16 1.22
N GLY A 40 -19.59 -20.99 2.26
CA GLY A 40 -20.68 -21.63 3.00
C GLY A 40 -20.56 -23.14 2.89
N GLN A 41 -21.54 -23.80 2.27
CA GLN A 41 -21.50 -25.24 2.11
C GLN A 41 -20.72 -25.63 0.85
N ALA A 42 -19.69 -26.45 1.01
CA ALA A 42 -18.98 -27.04 -0.13
C ALA A 42 -19.93 -27.94 -0.95
N PRO A 43 -19.75 -28.03 -2.29
CA PRO A 43 -20.53 -28.95 -3.11
C PRO A 43 -20.43 -30.40 -2.59
N ALA A 44 -21.51 -31.16 -2.71
CA ALA A 44 -21.62 -32.52 -2.16
C ALA A 44 -20.54 -33.50 -2.68
N ASP A 45 -20.07 -33.27 -3.91
CA ASP A 45 -19.02 -34.06 -4.58
C ASP A 45 -17.60 -33.45 -4.41
N PHE A 46 -17.47 -32.42 -3.58
CA PHE A 46 -16.19 -31.76 -3.33
C PHE A 46 -15.32 -32.59 -2.37
N THR A 47 -14.28 -33.22 -2.91
CA THR A 47 -13.27 -33.92 -2.09
C THR A 47 -12.00 -33.11 -2.06
N PRO A 48 -11.63 -32.47 -0.91
CA PRO A 48 -10.44 -31.67 -0.80
C PRO A 48 -9.17 -32.52 -0.78
N ASN A 49 -8.11 -32.04 -1.43
CA ASN A 49 -6.77 -32.60 -1.29
C ASN A 49 -6.13 -32.11 0.02
N ARG A 50 -6.57 -30.93 0.49
CA ARG A 50 -6.07 -30.30 1.72
C ARG A 50 -7.20 -29.59 2.46
N THR A 51 -7.23 -29.77 3.78
CA THR A 51 -8.16 -29.08 4.67
C THR A 51 -7.37 -28.20 5.64
N ILE A 52 -7.86 -26.99 5.86
CA ILE A 52 -7.35 -26.03 6.84
C ILE A 52 -8.44 -25.83 7.89
N ASP A 53 -8.15 -26.15 9.13
CA ASP A 53 -9.00 -25.77 10.24
C ASP A 53 -8.71 -24.31 10.65
N ALA A 54 -9.66 -23.43 10.37
CA ALA A 54 -9.61 -22.01 10.69
C ALA A 54 -10.46 -21.66 11.94
N ALA A 55 -10.75 -22.63 12.80
CA ALA A 55 -11.50 -22.36 14.03
C ALA A 55 -10.83 -21.26 14.86
N GLY A 56 -11.60 -20.24 15.25
CA GLY A 56 -11.11 -19.04 15.93
C GLY A 56 -10.34 -18.04 15.07
N CYS A 57 -10.10 -18.35 13.79
CA CYS A 57 -9.45 -17.46 12.84
C CYS A 57 -10.47 -16.73 11.95
N TRP A 58 -10.01 -15.64 11.35
CA TRP A 58 -10.70 -14.94 10.28
C TRP A 58 -10.17 -15.38 8.93
N VAL A 59 -11.06 -15.55 7.98
CA VAL A 59 -10.74 -15.75 6.55
C VAL A 59 -11.06 -14.45 5.85
N LEU A 60 -10.01 -13.77 5.38
CA LEU A 60 -10.08 -12.43 4.85
C LEU A 60 -9.72 -12.43 3.36
N PRO A 61 -10.22 -11.48 2.56
CA PRO A 61 -9.62 -11.20 1.25
C PRO A 61 -8.13 -10.93 1.41
N GLY A 62 -7.35 -11.31 0.41
CA GLY A 62 -5.96 -10.89 0.36
C GLY A 62 -5.82 -9.38 0.38
N LEU A 63 -4.88 -8.88 1.16
CA LEU A 63 -4.65 -7.45 1.29
C LEU A 63 -4.08 -6.87 0.01
N VAL A 64 -4.39 -5.59 -0.21
CA VAL A 64 -3.90 -4.79 -1.33
C VAL A 64 -3.13 -3.60 -0.77
N ASP A 65 -1.84 -3.52 -1.06
CA ASP A 65 -1.00 -2.42 -0.61
C ASP A 65 -0.62 -1.51 -1.78
N LEU A 66 -0.93 -0.22 -1.69
CA LEU A 66 -0.71 0.73 -2.78
C LEU A 66 0.73 1.29 -2.82
N THR A 67 1.58 0.98 -1.82
CA THR A 67 2.95 1.49 -1.79
C THR A 67 3.89 0.54 -1.07
N ALA A 68 4.64 -0.25 -1.83
CA ALA A 68 5.69 -1.11 -1.31
C ALA A 68 6.92 -1.10 -2.21
N ARG A 69 8.04 -0.59 -1.71
CA ARG A 69 9.34 -0.62 -2.41
C ARG A 69 9.99 -1.98 -2.24
N LEU A 70 10.20 -2.67 -3.35
CA LEU A 70 10.80 -4.01 -3.35
C LEU A 70 12.32 -3.99 -3.53
N ARG A 71 12.87 -2.79 -3.81
CA ARG A 71 14.31 -2.54 -3.96
C ARG A 71 14.98 -3.28 -5.11
N GLU A 72 14.24 -3.88 -5.99
CA GLU A 72 14.73 -4.55 -7.21
C GLU A 72 13.87 -4.10 -8.40
N PRO A 73 14.51 -3.81 -9.56
CA PRO A 73 15.95 -3.87 -9.86
C PRO A 73 16.80 -2.79 -9.15
N GLY A 74 18.12 -3.05 -9.09
CA GLY A 74 19.19 -2.09 -8.82
C GLY A 74 19.72 -2.02 -7.39
N HIS A 75 18.94 -2.45 -6.41
CA HIS A 75 19.33 -2.44 -5.00
C HIS A 75 19.39 -3.85 -4.41
N GLU A 76 19.67 -4.87 -5.23
CA GLU A 76 19.71 -6.28 -4.83
C GLU A 76 20.77 -6.55 -3.76
N HIS A 77 21.89 -5.82 -3.79
CA HIS A 77 22.92 -5.89 -2.75
C HIS A 77 22.41 -5.47 -1.38
N ALA A 78 21.39 -4.62 -1.33
CA ALA A 78 20.76 -4.18 -0.10
C ALA A 78 19.56 -5.06 0.28
N ARG A 79 18.74 -5.45 -0.71
CA ARG A 79 17.50 -6.21 -0.53
C ARG A 79 17.18 -7.01 -1.78
N MET A 80 16.64 -8.20 -1.57
CA MET A 80 16.21 -9.06 -2.67
C MET A 80 14.70 -9.08 -2.76
N LEU A 81 14.19 -9.14 -3.98
CA LEU A 81 12.76 -9.23 -4.29
C LEU A 81 12.10 -10.37 -3.50
N GLU A 82 12.78 -11.51 -3.39
CA GLU A 82 12.28 -12.69 -2.69
C GLU A 82 11.94 -12.42 -1.22
N SER A 83 12.78 -11.66 -0.51
CA SER A 83 12.58 -11.37 0.91
C SER A 83 11.42 -10.41 1.14
N GLU A 84 11.28 -9.39 0.29
CA GLU A 84 10.22 -8.40 0.44
C GLU A 84 8.87 -8.97 -0.01
N MET A 85 8.88 -9.83 -1.03
CA MET A 85 7.69 -10.59 -1.43
C MET A 85 7.28 -11.61 -0.36
N ALA A 86 8.25 -12.27 0.31
CA ALA A 86 7.97 -13.16 1.46
C ALA A 86 7.38 -12.37 2.65
N ALA A 87 7.83 -11.13 2.88
CA ALA A 87 7.25 -10.24 3.89
C ALA A 87 5.81 -9.85 3.54
N ALA A 88 5.52 -9.57 2.26
CA ALA A 88 4.18 -9.26 1.80
C ALA A 88 3.19 -10.38 2.14
N VAL A 89 3.48 -11.61 1.72
CA VAL A 89 2.57 -12.74 1.98
C VAL A 89 2.53 -13.15 3.45
N ALA A 90 3.60 -12.92 4.24
CA ALA A 90 3.58 -13.10 5.69
C ALA A 90 2.67 -12.07 6.38
N GLY A 91 2.49 -10.89 5.80
CA GLY A 91 1.53 -9.86 6.22
C GLY A 91 0.11 -10.05 5.68
N GLY A 92 -0.14 -11.06 4.83
CA GLY A 92 -1.45 -11.29 4.19
C GLY A 92 -1.66 -10.49 2.91
N VAL A 93 -0.63 -9.78 2.43
CA VAL A 93 -0.70 -8.98 1.19
C VAL A 93 -0.59 -9.92 -0.01
N THR A 94 -1.60 -9.90 -0.88
CA THR A 94 -1.64 -10.71 -2.11
C THR A 94 -1.40 -9.90 -3.37
N SER A 95 -1.58 -8.59 -3.29
CA SER A 95 -1.30 -7.65 -4.39
C SER A 95 -0.68 -6.38 -3.83
N LEU A 96 0.38 -5.90 -4.46
CA LEU A 96 1.06 -4.68 -4.04
C LEU A 96 1.52 -3.85 -5.25
N VAL A 97 1.49 -2.54 -5.07
CA VAL A 97 2.00 -1.58 -6.07
C VAL A 97 3.47 -1.28 -5.76
N CYS A 98 4.33 -1.51 -6.75
CA CYS A 98 5.74 -1.15 -6.70
C CYS A 98 5.94 0.23 -7.35
N PRO A 99 6.38 1.25 -6.61
CA PRO A 99 6.72 2.57 -7.15
C PRO A 99 7.86 2.51 -8.18
N PRO A 100 7.99 3.52 -9.06
CA PRO A 100 8.93 3.50 -10.18
C PRO A 100 10.39 3.81 -9.82
N ASP A 101 10.68 4.15 -8.55
CA ASP A 101 12.01 4.56 -8.06
C ASP A 101 12.95 3.36 -7.81
N THR A 102 13.03 2.50 -8.79
CA THR A 102 14.02 1.43 -8.92
C THR A 102 15.29 1.95 -9.64
N ASP A 103 16.31 1.15 -9.75
CA ASP A 103 17.53 1.47 -10.53
C ASP A 103 17.88 0.31 -11.47
N PRO A 104 17.65 0.45 -12.80
CA PRO A 104 17.07 1.63 -13.46
C PRO A 104 15.61 1.91 -13.08
N VAL A 105 15.20 3.18 -13.25
CA VAL A 105 13.81 3.65 -13.05
C VAL A 105 12.87 2.91 -13.99
N LEU A 106 11.64 2.58 -13.55
CA LEU A 106 10.62 1.92 -14.39
C LEU A 106 10.02 2.90 -15.42
N ASP A 107 10.83 3.37 -16.35
CA ASP A 107 10.47 4.31 -17.41
C ASP A 107 10.53 3.71 -18.83
N GLU A 108 10.88 2.42 -18.93
CA GLU A 108 10.90 1.66 -20.17
C GLU A 108 10.15 0.33 -20.04
N PRO A 109 9.44 -0.14 -21.11
CA PRO A 109 8.63 -1.36 -21.08
C PRO A 109 9.39 -2.61 -20.63
N GLY A 110 10.64 -2.79 -21.12
CA GLY A 110 11.45 -3.97 -20.81
C GLY A 110 11.77 -4.13 -19.32
N LEU A 111 11.92 -3.02 -18.60
CA LEU A 111 12.14 -3.05 -17.13
C LEU A 111 10.88 -3.47 -16.38
N VAL A 112 9.72 -3.01 -16.83
CA VAL A 112 8.41 -3.39 -16.27
C VAL A 112 8.16 -4.89 -16.46
N GLU A 113 8.38 -5.39 -17.68
CA GLU A 113 8.24 -6.82 -18.02
C GLU A 113 9.19 -7.70 -17.22
N MET A 114 10.44 -7.24 -17.05
CA MET A 114 11.45 -7.94 -16.24
C MET A 114 11.00 -8.08 -14.80
N LEU A 115 10.58 -6.98 -14.15
CA LEU A 115 10.11 -6.98 -12.76
C LEU A 115 8.92 -7.93 -12.60
N LYS A 116 7.92 -7.84 -13.48
CA LYS A 116 6.74 -8.72 -13.44
C LYS A 116 7.13 -10.18 -13.59
N THR A 117 7.93 -10.51 -14.59
CA THR A 117 8.36 -11.89 -14.86
C THR A 117 9.13 -12.47 -13.66
N ARG A 118 9.99 -11.68 -13.01
CA ARG A 118 10.72 -12.12 -11.81
C ARG A 118 9.77 -12.34 -10.65
N ALA A 119 8.86 -11.40 -10.39
CA ALA A 119 7.88 -11.52 -9.32
C ALA A 119 6.94 -12.73 -9.52
N GLU A 120 6.45 -12.96 -10.72
CA GLU A 120 5.58 -14.10 -11.05
C GLU A 120 6.26 -15.46 -10.79
N ARG A 121 7.56 -15.58 -11.07
CA ARG A 121 8.34 -16.81 -10.81
C ARG A 121 8.46 -17.16 -9.33
N LEU A 122 8.29 -16.21 -8.43
CA LEU A 122 8.34 -16.44 -6.98
C LEU A 122 7.06 -17.07 -6.43
N HIS A 123 5.96 -17.04 -7.19
CA HIS A 123 4.65 -17.54 -6.76
C HIS A 123 4.19 -17.00 -5.39
N GLN A 124 4.50 -15.74 -5.12
CA GLN A 124 4.14 -14.99 -3.92
C GLN A 124 3.06 -13.94 -4.24
N ALA A 125 3.11 -12.75 -3.60
CA ALA A 125 2.19 -11.66 -3.92
C ALA A 125 2.32 -11.23 -5.39
N ARG A 126 1.26 -10.63 -5.94
CA ARG A 126 1.32 -10.01 -7.28
C ARG A 126 1.92 -8.64 -7.19
N VAL A 127 2.92 -8.37 -8.00
CA VAL A 127 3.48 -7.04 -8.18
C VAL A 127 2.73 -6.32 -9.29
N LEU A 128 2.21 -5.15 -8.96
CA LEU A 128 1.53 -4.23 -9.87
C LEU A 128 2.49 -3.04 -10.09
N PRO A 129 3.26 -2.99 -11.18
CA PRO A 129 4.23 -1.92 -11.40
C PRO A 129 3.55 -0.58 -11.61
N GLN A 130 4.10 0.46 -11.01
CA GLN A 130 3.83 1.85 -11.36
C GLN A 130 4.90 2.33 -12.32
N GLY A 131 4.52 2.85 -13.48
CA GLY A 131 5.45 3.44 -14.42
C GLY A 131 5.89 4.83 -13.97
N ALA A 132 7.12 5.22 -14.30
CA ALA A 132 7.58 6.58 -14.08
C ALA A 132 6.78 7.55 -14.96
N LEU A 133 6.38 8.67 -14.38
CA LEU A 133 5.66 9.73 -15.10
C LEU A 133 6.59 10.50 -16.05
N THR A 134 7.85 10.69 -15.61
CA THR A 134 8.89 11.34 -16.41
C THR A 134 10.12 10.46 -16.49
N ARG A 135 10.86 10.57 -17.58
CA ARG A 135 12.10 9.82 -17.82
C ARG A 135 13.10 10.08 -16.69
N GLY A 136 13.65 8.99 -16.14
CA GLY A 136 14.57 9.04 -15.02
C GLY A 136 14.04 9.75 -13.78
N LEU A 137 12.71 9.98 -13.67
CA LEU A 137 12.08 10.77 -12.60
C LEU A 137 12.59 12.22 -12.51
N GLN A 138 13.10 12.79 -13.61
CA GLN A 138 13.70 14.13 -13.63
C GLN A 138 12.67 15.28 -13.66
N GLY A 139 11.40 14.99 -13.90
CA GLY A 139 10.34 16.02 -13.95
C GLY A 139 10.35 16.87 -15.23
N GLU A 140 11.05 16.46 -16.28
CA GLU A 140 11.27 17.25 -17.51
C GLU A 140 10.53 16.68 -18.72
N VAL A 141 10.75 15.40 -19.05
CA VAL A 141 10.22 14.75 -20.24
C VAL A 141 9.31 13.60 -19.84
N LEU A 142 8.07 13.59 -20.33
CA LEU A 142 7.12 12.50 -20.07
C LEU A 142 7.62 11.17 -20.66
N THR A 143 7.27 10.09 -20.01
CA THR A 143 7.46 8.73 -20.54
C THR A 143 6.38 8.37 -21.55
N GLU A 144 6.60 7.29 -22.30
CA GLU A 144 5.62 6.73 -23.23
C GLU A 144 4.57 5.89 -22.43
N MET A 145 3.64 6.58 -21.74
CA MET A 145 2.66 5.93 -20.84
C MET A 145 1.86 4.82 -21.53
N GLY A 146 1.56 4.93 -22.82
CA GLY A 146 0.87 3.89 -23.59
C GLY A 146 1.67 2.59 -23.61
N GLN A 147 2.95 2.64 -23.98
CA GLN A 147 3.82 1.45 -24.03
C GLN A 147 4.04 0.85 -22.64
N LEU A 148 4.18 1.68 -21.62
CA LEU A 148 4.28 1.22 -20.24
C LEU A 148 2.98 0.56 -19.74
N THR A 149 1.82 1.05 -20.17
CA THR A 149 0.53 0.41 -19.90
C THR A 149 0.45 -0.97 -20.55
N ASP A 150 0.88 -1.08 -21.82
CA ASP A 150 0.92 -2.36 -22.54
C ASP A 150 1.85 -3.38 -21.87
N ALA A 151 2.98 -2.91 -21.30
CA ALA A 151 3.88 -3.73 -20.47
C ALA A 151 3.25 -4.13 -19.12
N GLY A 152 2.19 -3.45 -18.69
CA GLY A 152 1.40 -3.80 -17.50
C GLY A 152 1.51 -2.85 -16.32
N CYS A 153 1.92 -1.60 -16.55
CA CYS A 153 1.81 -0.56 -15.53
C CYS A 153 0.35 -0.21 -15.23
N ILE A 154 0.03 -0.05 -13.93
CA ILE A 154 -1.34 0.23 -13.48
C ILE A 154 -1.62 1.73 -13.27
N ALA A 155 -0.59 2.52 -13.17
CA ALA A 155 -0.62 3.96 -12.94
C ALA A 155 0.74 4.57 -13.27
N PHE A 156 0.82 5.89 -13.25
CA PHE A 156 2.07 6.63 -13.50
C PHE A 156 2.37 7.57 -12.34
N GLY A 157 3.58 7.52 -11.84
CA GLY A 157 3.98 8.29 -10.68
C GLY A 157 5.39 8.82 -10.73
N GLN A 158 5.71 9.60 -9.72
CA GLN A 158 7.00 10.26 -9.60
C GLN A 158 7.73 9.83 -8.32
N ALA A 159 7.22 8.83 -7.62
CA ALA A 159 7.70 8.40 -6.31
C ALA A 159 7.84 9.59 -5.34
N ASP A 160 9.06 9.82 -4.82
CA ASP A 160 9.34 10.97 -3.95
C ASP A 160 9.98 12.16 -4.70
N ALA A 161 10.23 12.03 -6.01
CA ALA A 161 10.80 13.11 -6.82
C ALA A 161 9.72 14.13 -7.19
N PRO A 162 9.84 15.41 -6.83
CA PRO A 162 8.84 16.41 -7.15
C PRO A 162 8.94 16.86 -8.61
N ILE A 163 7.81 17.22 -9.22
CA ILE A 163 7.79 17.90 -10.52
C ILE A 163 7.70 19.40 -10.28
N VAL A 164 8.78 20.11 -10.59
CA VAL A 164 8.86 21.57 -10.44
C VAL A 164 8.16 22.30 -11.59
N ASN A 165 8.27 21.74 -12.80
CA ASN A 165 7.69 22.34 -13.98
C ASN A 165 6.19 22.05 -14.09
N THR A 166 5.35 23.02 -13.75
CA THR A 166 3.88 22.92 -13.82
C THR A 166 3.36 22.66 -15.24
N GLN A 167 4.08 23.04 -16.29
CA GLN A 167 3.71 22.73 -17.69
C GLN A 167 3.83 21.24 -17.99
N VAL A 168 4.89 20.59 -17.47
CA VAL A 168 5.07 19.13 -17.60
C VAL A 168 3.94 18.42 -16.87
N LEU A 169 3.63 18.86 -15.66
CA LEU A 169 2.54 18.30 -14.86
C LEU A 169 1.17 18.47 -15.54
N GLN A 170 0.89 19.65 -16.11
CA GLN A 170 -0.34 19.90 -16.88
C GLN A 170 -0.45 18.94 -18.08
N ARG A 171 0.63 18.79 -18.86
CA ARG A 171 0.68 17.88 -20.00
C ARG A 171 0.49 16.43 -19.59
N ALA A 172 1.08 16.02 -18.46
CA ALA A 172 0.89 14.68 -17.89
C ALA A 172 -0.59 14.41 -17.58
N LEU A 173 -1.26 15.34 -16.91
CA LEU A 173 -2.69 15.23 -16.59
C LEU A 173 -3.56 15.18 -17.86
N GLN A 174 -3.26 16.01 -18.86
CA GLN A 174 -3.97 15.99 -20.14
C GLN A 174 -3.79 14.66 -20.89
N TYR A 175 -2.55 14.16 -20.95
CA TYR A 175 -2.26 12.88 -21.58
C TYR A 175 -2.98 11.73 -20.85
N ALA A 176 -2.86 11.68 -19.52
CA ALA A 176 -3.53 10.67 -18.70
C ALA A 176 -5.06 10.72 -18.87
N SER A 177 -5.65 11.91 -18.95
CA SER A 177 -7.09 12.09 -19.19
C SER A 177 -7.54 11.50 -20.52
N THR A 178 -6.74 11.64 -21.57
CA THR A 178 -7.07 11.15 -22.92
C THR A 178 -7.19 9.61 -22.96
N PHE A 179 -6.39 8.91 -22.17
CA PHE A 179 -6.33 7.45 -22.18
C PHE A 179 -6.93 6.80 -20.92
N GLY A 180 -7.44 7.58 -19.97
CA GLY A 180 -8.00 7.09 -18.72
C GLY A 180 -6.98 6.60 -17.70
N TYR A 181 -5.71 7.02 -17.83
CA TYR A 181 -4.65 6.65 -16.90
C TYR A 181 -4.78 7.35 -15.56
N ALA A 182 -4.26 6.75 -14.50
CA ALA A 182 -4.16 7.36 -13.19
C ALA A 182 -2.77 7.96 -12.96
N ILE A 183 -2.73 9.18 -12.44
CA ILE A 183 -1.49 9.84 -12.01
C ILE A 183 -1.41 9.77 -10.49
N TRP A 184 -0.31 9.26 -9.97
CA TRP A 184 -0.08 9.08 -8.55
C TRP A 184 1.09 9.95 -8.11
N LEU A 185 0.83 10.91 -7.24
CA LEU A 185 1.84 11.88 -6.81
C LEU A 185 1.86 12.04 -5.31
N ARG A 186 3.03 12.12 -4.76
CA ARG A 186 3.22 12.63 -3.41
C ARG A 186 3.19 14.14 -3.45
N PRO A 187 2.27 14.80 -2.73
CA PRO A 187 2.24 16.26 -2.69
C PRO A 187 3.41 16.80 -1.85
N LEU A 188 4.41 17.33 -2.50
CA LEU A 188 5.60 17.86 -1.86
C LEU A 188 6.17 19.03 -2.67
N ASP A 189 6.27 20.20 -2.04
CA ASP A 189 7.06 21.29 -2.57
C ASP A 189 8.56 21.01 -2.38
N PRO A 190 9.38 21.03 -3.45
CA PRO A 190 10.76 20.61 -3.40
C PRO A 190 11.64 21.51 -2.51
N TRP A 191 11.33 22.78 -2.44
CA TRP A 191 12.13 23.75 -1.70
C TRP A 191 11.84 23.74 -0.19
N LEU A 192 10.61 23.39 0.18
CA LEU A 192 10.20 23.26 1.59
C LEU A 192 10.32 21.84 2.11
N GLY A 193 10.50 20.85 1.23
CA GLY A 193 10.51 19.43 1.55
C GLY A 193 11.86 18.88 2.01
N GLY A 194 12.94 19.67 1.99
CA GLY A 194 14.32 19.22 2.24
C GLY A 194 14.69 18.98 3.70
N GLY A 195 13.74 19.05 4.65
CA GLY A 195 14.00 18.80 6.07
C GLY A 195 13.99 17.31 6.43
N VAL A 196 14.31 17.02 7.69
CA VAL A 196 14.42 15.64 8.22
C VAL A 196 13.35 15.28 9.24
N ALA A 197 12.64 16.29 9.79
CA ALA A 197 11.56 16.13 10.75
C ALA A 197 10.41 17.09 10.40
N ALA A 198 9.21 16.91 10.93
CA ALA A 198 8.14 17.90 10.77
C ALA A 198 8.50 19.20 11.50
N SER A 199 8.23 20.35 10.87
CA SER A 199 8.41 21.66 11.52
C SER A 199 7.53 21.75 12.75
N GLY A 200 8.12 22.11 13.88
CA GLY A 200 7.42 22.25 15.14
C GLY A 200 8.37 22.47 16.33
N PRO A 201 7.80 22.62 17.54
CA PRO A 201 8.61 22.86 18.74
C PRO A 201 9.61 21.75 19.02
N LEU A 202 9.30 20.49 18.69
CA LEU A 202 10.21 19.36 18.90
C LEU A 202 11.42 19.46 17.99
N ALA A 203 11.21 19.60 16.68
CA ALA A 203 12.30 19.73 15.71
C ALA A 203 13.23 20.91 16.07
N MET A 204 12.64 22.04 16.48
CA MET A 204 13.41 23.22 16.92
C MET A 204 14.28 22.90 18.14
N ARG A 205 13.74 22.24 19.17
CA ARG A 205 14.51 21.86 20.38
C ARG A 205 15.62 20.84 20.08
N MET A 206 15.38 19.96 19.10
CA MET A 206 16.33 18.94 18.69
C MET A 206 17.36 19.46 17.67
N GLY A 207 17.23 20.71 17.19
CA GLY A 207 18.11 21.25 16.14
C GLY A 207 17.95 20.55 14.78
N LEU A 208 16.78 19.97 14.51
CA LEU A 208 16.48 19.28 13.25
C LEU A 208 15.87 20.24 12.23
N SER A 209 16.29 20.12 10.97
CA SER A 209 15.68 20.85 9.86
C SER A 209 14.24 20.40 9.65
N GLY A 210 13.31 21.36 9.61
CA GLY A 210 11.90 21.09 9.59
C GLY A 210 11.26 21.10 8.20
N VAL A 211 10.32 20.18 7.96
CA VAL A 211 9.41 20.15 6.79
C VAL A 211 8.07 20.74 7.24
N PRO A 212 7.72 21.96 6.84
CA PRO A 212 6.45 22.57 7.23
C PRO A 212 5.26 21.87 6.53
N ALA A 213 4.06 21.97 7.11
CA ALA A 213 2.85 21.50 6.43
C ALA A 213 2.63 22.24 5.09
N ALA A 214 3.16 23.46 4.96
CA ALA A 214 3.14 24.24 3.72
C ALA A 214 3.80 23.50 2.54
N ALA A 215 4.79 22.64 2.78
CA ALA A 215 5.38 21.83 1.74
C ALA A 215 4.37 20.89 1.06
N GLU A 216 3.40 20.38 1.82
CA GLU A 216 2.31 19.54 1.32
C GLU A 216 1.19 20.40 0.72
N THR A 217 0.76 21.45 1.41
CA THR A 217 -0.40 22.22 0.97
C THR A 217 -0.16 23.06 -0.28
N ILE A 218 1.04 23.60 -0.49
CA ILE A 218 1.42 24.31 -1.73
C ILE A 218 1.33 23.35 -2.92
N ALA A 219 1.90 22.16 -2.79
CA ALA A 219 1.82 21.15 -3.84
C ALA A 219 0.36 20.75 -4.12
N LEU A 220 -0.47 20.55 -3.07
CA LEU A 220 -1.89 20.22 -3.23
C LEU A 220 -2.65 21.33 -3.96
N HIS A 221 -2.43 22.59 -3.62
CA HIS A 221 -3.06 23.73 -4.34
C HIS A 221 -2.69 23.70 -5.82
N THR A 222 -1.42 23.52 -6.15
CA THR A 222 -0.95 23.42 -7.54
C THR A 222 -1.62 22.26 -8.27
N LEU A 223 -1.64 21.07 -7.66
CA LEU A 223 -2.26 19.88 -8.24
C LEU A 223 -3.75 20.07 -8.50
N PHE A 224 -4.49 20.64 -7.54
CA PHE A 224 -5.94 20.83 -7.68
C PHE A 224 -6.27 21.93 -8.71
N GLU A 225 -5.49 23.01 -8.80
CA GLU A 225 -5.67 24.00 -9.87
C GLU A 225 -5.46 23.38 -11.26
N LEU A 226 -4.39 22.59 -11.44
CA LEU A 226 -4.15 21.93 -12.72
C LEU A 226 -5.21 20.86 -13.03
N LEU A 227 -5.72 20.18 -12.02
CA LEU A 227 -6.79 19.18 -12.16
C LEU A 227 -8.10 19.87 -12.62
N ARG A 228 -8.46 21.01 -12.04
CA ARG A 228 -9.62 21.84 -12.47
C ARG A 228 -9.46 22.30 -13.92
N ALA A 229 -8.29 22.85 -14.23
CA ALA A 229 -7.98 23.35 -15.57
C ALA A 229 -8.00 22.25 -16.65
N SER A 230 -7.78 20.99 -16.25
CA SER A 230 -7.80 19.81 -17.14
C SER A 230 -9.19 19.13 -17.23
N GLY A 231 -10.23 19.74 -16.71
CA GLY A 231 -11.60 19.20 -16.75
C GLY A 231 -11.83 18.05 -15.77
N GLY A 232 -11.15 18.04 -14.63
CA GLY A 232 -11.08 16.98 -13.63
C GLY A 232 -12.35 16.77 -12.79
N GLY A 233 -13.51 16.52 -13.42
CA GLY A 233 -14.72 16.06 -12.71
C GLY A 233 -14.70 14.56 -12.39
N ARG A 234 -15.57 14.09 -11.48
CA ARG A 234 -15.64 12.69 -11.01
C ARG A 234 -15.80 11.64 -12.12
N THR A 235 -16.45 11.98 -13.20
CA THR A 235 -16.79 11.06 -14.30
C THR A 235 -15.99 11.32 -15.57
N SER A 236 -15.21 12.39 -15.61
CA SER A 236 -14.43 12.81 -16.77
C SER A 236 -13.14 13.50 -16.31
N GLY A 237 -12.11 13.41 -17.11
CA GLY A 237 -10.82 14.02 -16.80
C GLY A 237 -9.83 13.09 -16.10
N PRO A 238 -8.64 13.61 -15.78
CA PRO A 238 -7.56 12.82 -15.21
C PRO A 238 -7.89 12.29 -13.81
N ARG A 239 -7.44 11.09 -13.52
CA ARG A 239 -7.55 10.47 -12.19
C ARG A 239 -6.27 10.79 -11.41
N LEU A 240 -6.40 11.48 -10.29
CA LEU A 240 -5.27 11.81 -9.43
C LEU A 240 -5.35 11.01 -8.13
N HIS A 241 -4.25 10.36 -7.75
CA HIS A 241 -4.09 9.73 -6.45
C HIS A 241 -2.97 10.42 -5.67
N LEU A 242 -3.28 10.84 -4.45
CA LEU A 242 -2.34 11.52 -3.55
C LEU A 242 -1.71 10.51 -2.60
N CYS A 243 -0.43 10.24 -2.79
CA CYS A 243 0.28 9.26 -1.99
C CYS A 243 0.74 9.82 -0.65
N ARG A 244 0.48 9.10 0.43
CA ARG A 244 1.02 9.32 1.78
C ARG A 244 0.75 10.73 2.31
N LEU A 245 -0.54 11.12 2.31
CA LEU A 245 -0.97 12.38 2.92
C LEU A 245 -0.56 12.41 4.40
N SER A 246 -0.05 13.53 4.88
CA SER A 246 0.60 13.58 6.20
C SER A 246 0.11 14.68 7.12
N SER A 247 -0.63 15.71 6.63
CA SER A 247 -1.02 16.86 7.46
C SER A 247 -2.52 17.08 7.56
N ALA A 248 -2.97 17.61 8.67
CA ALA A 248 -4.37 18.04 8.86
C ALA A 248 -4.80 19.09 7.84
N ALA A 249 -3.88 20.00 7.46
CA ALA A 249 -4.15 21.01 6.44
C ALA A 249 -4.33 20.37 5.06
N GLY A 250 -3.55 19.35 4.71
CA GLY A 250 -3.71 18.57 3.48
C GLY A 250 -5.05 17.84 3.43
N VAL A 251 -5.48 17.25 4.56
CA VAL A 251 -6.81 16.62 4.67
C VAL A 251 -7.93 17.62 4.42
N ALA A 252 -7.83 18.84 4.94
CA ALA A 252 -8.83 19.88 4.70
C ALA A 252 -8.95 20.24 3.21
N LEU A 253 -7.82 20.35 2.51
CA LEU A 253 -7.79 20.60 1.07
C LEU A 253 -8.36 19.42 0.26
N LEU A 254 -8.00 18.17 0.63
CA LEU A 254 -8.57 16.98 0.00
C LEU A 254 -10.09 16.90 0.18
N ARG A 255 -10.59 17.18 1.38
CA ARG A 255 -12.03 17.21 1.67
C ARG A 255 -12.76 18.23 0.79
N ALA A 256 -12.20 19.44 0.64
CA ALA A 256 -12.74 20.47 -0.24
C ALA A 256 -12.74 20.03 -1.71
N ALA A 257 -11.64 19.46 -2.20
CA ALA A 257 -11.51 18.96 -3.57
C ALA A 257 -12.52 17.85 -3.89
N LYS A 258 -12.71 16.91 -2.95
CA LYS A 258 -13.72 15.84 -3.10
C LYS A 258 -15.15 16.39 -3.06
N ALA A 259 -15.44 17.39 -2.20
CA ALA A 259 -16.75 18.03 -2.13
C ALA A 259 -17.07 18.82 -3.41
N GLU A 260 -16.07 19.42 -4.03
CA GLU A 260 -16.16 20.09 -5.34
C GLU A 260 -16.41 19.09 -6.48
N GLY A 261 -16.12 17.81 -6.27
CA GLY A 261 -16.31 16.76 -7.25
C GLY A 261 -15.08 16.46 -8.11
N LEU A 262 -13.89 16.86 -7.69
CA LEU A 262 -12.65 16.48 -8.39
C LEU A 262 -12.41 14.98 -8.30
N ASN A 263 -11.86 14.39 -9.36
CA ASN A 263 -11.52 12.96 -9.44
C ASN A 263 -10.20 12.69 -8.71
N VAL A 264 -10.25 12.72 -7.39
CA VAL A 264 -9.09 12.57 -6.52
C VAL A 264 -9.32 11.53 -5.44
N THR A 265 -8.32 10.68 -5.23
CA THR A 265 -8.22 9.72 -4.13
C THR A 265 -6.93 9.96 -3.35
N ALA A 266 -6.83 9.42 -2.14
CA ALA A 266 -5.63 9.56 -1.32
C ALA A 266 -5.40 8.33 -0.44
N ASP A 267 -4.15 8.09 -0.09
CA ASP A 267 -3.77 7.14 0.94
C ASP A 267 -3.03 7.80 2.11
N VAL A 268 -2.91 7.05 3.19
CA VAL A 268 -2.14 7.41 4.37
C VAL A 268 -1.27 6.23 4.81
N SER A 269 -0.06 6.51 5.28
CA SER A 269 0.87 5.51 5.81
C SER A 269 0.44 5.03 7.21
N ILE A 270 0.66 3.72 7.50
CA ILE A 270 0.55 3.18 8.87
C ILE A 270 1.39 3.98 9.86
N ASN A 271 2.53 4.53 9.42
CA ASN A 271 3.40 5.33 10.25
C ASN A 271 2.70 6.62 10.69
N SER A 272 2.15 7.39 9.74
CA SER A 272 1.42 8.64 10.02
C SER A 272 0.12 8.43 10.79
N LEU A 273 -0.48 7.23 10.69
CA LEU A 273 -1.72 6.89 11.39
C LEU A 273 -1.49 6.59 12.88
N HIS A 274 -0.33 6.08 13.26
CA HIS A 274 -0.06 5.60 14.62
C HIS A 274 0.95 6.43 15.39
N LEU A 275 1.91 7.07 14.70
CA LEU A 275 3.05 7.72 15.29
C LEU A 275 2.97 9.24 15.14
N THR A 276 3.76 9.92 15.97
CA THR A 276 3.89 11.38 15.99
C THR A 276 5.37 11.78 16.01
N ASP A 277 5.65 13.05 15.90
CA ASP A 277 7.02 13.60 16.05
C ASP A 277 7.67 13.22 17.39
N HIS A 278 6.89 12.99 18.44
CA HIS A 278 7.39 12.54 19.75
C HIS A 278 8.05 11.15 19.70
N ASP A 279 7.66 10.30 18.74
CA ASP A 279 8.21 8.96 18.56
C ASP A 279 9.64 8.99 17.97
N ILE A 280 10.15 10.15 17.54
CA ILE A 280 11.58 10.36 17.25
C ILE A 280 12.43 10.11 18.51
N GLY A 281 11.85 10.30 19.70
CA GLY A 281 12.50 10.01 20.96
C GLY A 281 13.86 10.73 21.10
N HIS A 282 14.91 9.95 21.36
CA HIS A 282 16.28 10.45 21.43
C HIS A 282 17.04 10.20 20.11
N TYR A 283 16.57 10.83 19.03
CA TYR A 283 17.15 10.70 17.68
C TYR A 283 17.12 9.26 17.13
N ASP A 284 16.03 8.52 17.40
CA ASP A 284 15.89 7.16 16.88
C ASP A 284 15.77 7.17 15.35
N SER A 285 16.78 6.67 14.67
CA SER A 285 16.85 6.61 13.21
C SER A 285 15.75 5.70 12.61
N ALA A 286 15.16 4.78 13.39
CA ALA A 286 14.01 3.99 12.94
C ALA A 286 12.78 4.88 12.67
N ALA A 287 12.66 6.04 13.37
CA ALA A 287 11.63 7.05 13.13
C ALA A 287 12.02 8.08 12.03
N ARG A 288 13.15 7.90 11.35
CA ARG A 288 13.51 8.71 10.17
C ARG A 288 12.71 8.20 8.97
N LEU A 289 11.60 8.88 8.69
CA LEU A 289 10.60 8.51 7.69
C LEU A 289 10.37 9.63 6.67
N ASN A 290 9.76 9.30 5.55
CA ASN A 290 9.37 10.23 4.50
C ASN A 290 7.98 9.86 3.93
N PRO A 291 6.90 10.62 4.25
CA PRO A 291 6.84 11.89 4.97
C PRO A 291 7.30 11.77 6.44
N PRO A 292 7.82 12.86 7.03
CA PRO A 292 8.21 12.88 8.44
C PRO A 292 6.98 12.78 9.34
N LEU A 293 7.16 12.16 10.51
CA LEU A 293 6.13 12.08 11.55
C LEU A 293 5.73 13.49 12.00
N ARG A 294 4.42 13.77 11.97
CA ARG A 294 3.86 15.07 12.36
C ARG A 294 3.27 15.05 13.77
N GLN A 295 2.71 16.17 14.21
CA GLN A 295 2.12 16.33 15.52
C GLN A 295 0.87 15.43 15.72
N SER A 296 0.48 15.20 16.98
CA SER A 296 -0.71 14.40 17.32
C SER A 296 -1.99 14.91 16.65
N ARG A 297 -2.13 16.24 16.50
CA ARG A 297 -3.27 16.83 15.78
C ARG A 297 -3.36 16.33 14.33
N ASP A 298 -2.23 16.21 13.64
CA ASP A 298 -2.21 15.73 12.25
C ASP A 298 -2.60 14.26 12.19
N ARG A 299 -2.01 13.42 13.05
CA ARG A 299 -2.36 11.99 13.19
C ARG A 299 -3.86 11.80 13.43
N ASP A 300 -4.44 12.54 14.38
CA ASP A 300 -5.84 12.37 14.78
C ASP A 300 -6.79 12.78 13.65
N VAL A 301 -6.46 13.84 12.89
CA VAL A 301 -7.21 14.25 11.70
C VAL A 301 -7.08 13.24 10.56
N LEU A 302 -5.89 12.67 10.33
CA LEU A 302 -5.69 11.61 9.35
C LEU A 302 -6.52 10.36 9.69
N ALA A 303 -6.51 9.96 10.97
CA ALA A 303 -7.28 8.81 11.45
C ALA A 303 -8.80 9.00 11.27
N ALA A 304 -9.32 10.19 11.58
CA ALA A 304 -10.72 10.56 11.35
C ALA A 304 -11.05 10.60 9.85
N ALA A 305 -10.18 11.16 9.01
CA ALA A 305 -10.39 11.26 7.57
C ALA A 305 -10.39 9.87 6.89
N LEU A 306 -9.57 8.93 7.37
CA LEU A 306 -9.60 7.55 6.92
C LEU A 306 -10.90 6.85 7.37
N ALA A 307 -11.37 7.11 8.58
CA ALA A 307 -12.65 6.57 9.08
C ALA A 307 -13.84 7.06 8.25
N ASP A 308 -13.87 8.35 7.93
CA ASP A 308 -14.93 9.01 7.16
C ASP A 308 -14.89 8.70 5.65
N GLY A 309 -13.83 8.06 5.15
CA GLY A 309 -13.64 7.80 3.71
C GLY A 309 -13.19 9.01 2.89
N ILE A 310 -12.72 10.08 3.54
CA ILE A 310 -12.04 11.20 2.87
C ILE A 310 -10.67 10.75 2.36
N ILE A 311 -9.91 10.01 3.20
CA ILE A 311 -8.77 9.21 2.75
C ILE A 311 -9.30 7.84 2.38
N ASP A 312 -8.89 7.33 1.23
CA ASP A 312 -9.45 6.12 0.63
C ASP A 312 -8.79 4.85 1.17
N ALA A 313 -7.47 4.83 1.32
CA ALA A 313 -6.71 3.62 1.64
C ALA A 313 -5.67 3.85 2.74
N LEU A 314 -5.31 2.76 3.42
CA LEU A 314 -4.18 2.66 4.33
C LEU A 314 -3.08 1.85 3.65
N VAL A 315 -1.85 2.35 3.66
CA VAL A 315 -0.69 1.70 3.04
C VAL A 315 0.39 1.36 4.06
N SER A 316 1.15 0.30 3.78
CA SER A 316 2.30 -0.08 4.61
C SER A 316 3.42 0.94 4.57
N ASP A 317 3.54 1.68 3.45
CA ASP A 317 4.68 2.56 3.15
C ASP A 317 6.02 1.82 3.29
N HIS A 318 6.00 0.55 2.90
CA HIS A 318 7.14 -0.33 3.03
C HIS A 318 8.32 0.19 2.21
N THR A 319 9.36 0.60 2.92
CA THR A 319 10.58 1.17 2.37
C THR A 319 11.76 0.59 3.16
N PRO A 320 12.22 -0.63 2.82
CA PRO A 320 13.28 -1.30 3.56
C PRO A 320 14.61 -0.58 3.36
N VAL A 321 15.33 -0.38 4.47
CA VAL A 321 16.61 0.35 4.53
C VAL A 321 17.69 -0.57 5.09
N THR A 322 18.94 -0.41 4.65
CA THR A 322 20.08 -1.19 5.15
C THR A 322 20.38 -0.86 6.60
N ALA A 323 20.99 -1.80 7.31
CA ALA A 323 21.40 -1.58 8.70
C ALA A 323 22.38 -0.40 8.83
N ASP A 324 23.36 -0.34 7.93
CA ASP A 324 24.39 0.71 7.97
C ASP A 324 23.79 2.10 7.75
N ALA A 325 22.86 2.25 6.81
CA ALA A 325 22.19 3.52 6.54
C ALA A 325 21.29 3.98 7.72
N LYS A 326 20.88 3.07 8.60
CA LYS A 326 20.14 3.39 9.83
C LYS A 326 21.03 3.60 11.06
N GLN A 327 22.31 3.24 11.01
CA GLN A 327 23.26 3.52 12.08
C GLN A 327 23.82 4.95 12.05
N LEU A 328 23.58 5.68 10.97
CA LEU A 328 23.96 7.08 10.84
C LEU A 328 23.15 7.96 11.80
N PRO A 329 23.66 9.16 12.16
CA PRO A 329 22.90 10.15 12.90
C PRO A 329 21.54 10.41 12.26
N PHE A 330 20.51 10.72 13.05
CA PHE A 330 19.12 10.85 12.58
C PHE A 330 18.95 11.67 11.29
N ALA A 331 19.66 12.80 11.19
CA ALA A 331 19.56 13.68 10.02
C ALA A 331 20.19 13.08 8.75
N GLU A 332 21.17 12.21 8.90
CA GLU A 332 21.91 11.55 7.81
C GLU A 332 21.35 10.16 7.49
N ALA A 333 20.57 9.58 8.41
CA ALA A 333 19.97 8.26 8.22
C ALA A 333 19.01 8.24 7.04
N GLU A 334 19.05 7.17 6.25
CA GLU A 334 18.12 6.98 5.12
C GLU A 334 16.68 6.86 5.63
N PRO A 335 15.73 7.61 5.05
CA PRO A 335 14.31 7.51 5.44
C PRO A 335 13.70 6.20 4.95
N GLY A 336 12.87 5.58 5.80
CA GLY A 336 12.14 4.37 5.44
C GLY A 336 11.98 3.40 6.59
N ALA A 337 11.05 2.48 6.44
CA ALA A 337 10.76 1.42 7.41
C ALA A 337 10.12 0.21 6.74
N SER A 338 10.29 -0.98 7.33
CA SER A 338 9.56 -2.18 6.94
C SER A 338 8.17 -2.16 7.56
N GLY A 339 7.13 -2.26 6.72
CA GLY A 339 5.72 -2.13 7.11
C GLY A 339 4.79 -3.26 6.65
N LEU A 340 5.15 -4.05 5.62
CA LEU A 340 4.27 -5.05 5.00
C LEU A 340 3.68 -6.04 6.01
N GLU A 341 4.51 -6.60 6.90
CA GLU A 341 4.07 -7.57 7.92
C GLU A 341 3.23 -6.92 9.04
N LEU A 342 3.22 -5.59 9.12
CA LEU A 342 2.56 -4.82 10.16
C LEU A 342 1.24 -4.19 9.70
N LEU A 343 0.96 -4.21 8.39
CA LEU A 343 -0.19 -3.52 7.80
C LEU A 343 -1.52 -3.97 8.43
N LEU A 344 -1.80 -5.27 8.44
CA LEU A 344 -3.07 -5.80 8.96
C LEU A 344 -3.24 -5.59 10.47
N PRO A 345 -2.27 -5.98 11.32
CA PRO A 345 -2.44 -5.78 12.78
C PRO A 345 -2.50 -4.29 13.16
N LEU A 346 -1.81 -3.38 12.46
CA LEU A 346 -1.92 -1.95 12.70
C LEU A 346 -3.24 -1.36 12.19
N ALA A 347 -3.74 -1.79 11.04
CA ALA A 347 -5.08 -1.42 10.57
C ALA A 347 -6.15 -1.81 11.61
N LEU A 348 -6.09 -3.03 12.12
CA LEU A 348 -7.04 -3.50 13.15
C LEU A 348 -6.86 -2.78 14.50
N LYS A 349 -5.62 -2.45 14.89
CA LYS A 349 -5.35 -1.65 16.10
C LYS A 349 -6.01 -0.28 16.01
N TRP A 350 -5.97 0.38 14.85
CA TRP A 350 -6.67 1.64 14.60
C TRP A 350 -8.19 1.43 14.62
N GLY A 351 -8.70 0.45 13.87
CA GLY A 351 -10.13 0.25 13.74
C GLY A 351 -10.82 -0.14 15.04
N GLN A 352 -10.14 -0.89 15.91
CA GLN A 352 -10.66 -1.39 17.19
C GLN A 352 -10.26 -0.51 18.38
N ALA A 353 -9.58 0.62 18.16
CA ALA A 353 -9.29 1.58 19.21
C ALA A 353 -10.60 2.15 19.79
N PRO A 354 -10.62 2.60 21.06
CA PRO A 354 -11.78 3.28 21.63
C PRO A 354 -12.21 4.47 20.75
N GLY A 355 -13.46 4.46 20.27
CA GLY A 355 -13.99 5.43 19.31
C GLY A 355 -13.53 5.21 17.85
N GLY A 356 -12.84 4.13 17.57
CA GLY A 356 -12.43 3.77 16.21
C GLY A 356 -13.60 3.26 15.34
N PRO A 357 -13.41 3.18 14.02
CA PRO A 357 -14.49 2.88 13.06
C PRO A 357 -14.90 1.40 13.00
N GLY A 358 -14.26 0.53 13.78
CA GLY A 358 -14.52 -0.90 13.79
C GLY A 358 -13.68 -1.71 12.82
N ALA A 359 -13.71 -3.04 12.99
CA ALA A 359 -12.88 -3.96 12.23
C ALA A 359 -13.24 -3.97 10.72
N MET A 360 -14.52 -3.87 10.38
CA MET A 360 -14.97 -3.90 8.98
C MET A 360 -14.39 -2.73 8.17
N ARG A 361 -14.39 -1.50 8.73
CA ARG A 361 -13.80 -0.33 8.07
C ARG A 361 -12.28 -0.45 8.01
N ALA A 362 -11.63 -0.97 9.05
CA ALA A 362 -10.19 -1.22 9.05
C ALA A 362 -9.79 -2.20 7.96
N LEU A 363 -10.50 -3.32 7.83
CA LEU A 363 -10.27 -4.29 6.77
C LEU A 363 -10.54 -3.71 5.39
N ALA A 364 -11.62 -2.93 5.23
CA ALA A 364 -11.91 -2.26 3.96
C ALA A 364 -10.75 -1.37 3.51
N SER A 365 -10.10 -0.65 4.44
CA SER A 365 -9.00 0.29 4.12
C SER A 365 -7.74 -0.38 3.56
N VAL A 366 -7.59 -1.69 3.72
CA VAL A 366 -6.44 -2.48 3.24
C VAL A 366 -6.85 -3.60 2.26
N THR A 367 -8.12 -3.68 1.86
CA THR A 367 -8.63 -4.68 0.92
C THR A 367 -9.44 -4.04 -0.21
N SER A 368 -10.74 -3.85 -0.03
CA SER A 368 -11.65 -3.37 -1.07
C SER A 368 -11.45 -1.90 -1.45
N ALA A 369 -11.03 -1.05 -0.52
CA ALA A 369 -10.83 0.37 -0.80
C ALA A 369 -9.59 0.63 -1.67
N PRO A 370 -8.38 0.08 -1.38
CA PRO A 370 -7.27 0.19 -2.31
C PRO A 370 -7.53 -0.49 -3.66
N ALA A 371 -8.27 -1.60 -3.71
CA ALA A 371 -8.70 -2.20 -4.97
C ALA A 371 -9.61 -1.26 -5.78
N ALA A 372 -10.48 -0.48 -5.12
CA ALA A 372 -11.30 0.53 -5.76
C ALA A 372 -10.47 1.73 -6.31
N VAL A 373 -9.38 2.11 -5.62
CA VAL A 373 -8.42 3.13 -6.11
C VAL A 373 -7.77 2.65 -7.42
N LEU A 374 -7.37 1.40 -7.50
CA LEU A 374 -6.81 0.78 -8.71
C LEU A 374 -7.86 0.70 -9.83
N GLY A 375 -9.08 0.29 -9.49
CA GLY A 375 -10.22 0.26 -10.38
C GLY A 375 -9.96 -0.54 -11.67
N ALA A 376 -10.28 0.04 -12.82
CA ALA A 376 -10.17 -0.63 -14.13
C ALA A 376 -8.73 -1.02 -14.51
N ALA A 377 -7.70 -0.40 -13.90
CA ALA A 377 -6.31 -0.77 -14.15
C ALA A 377 -5.97 -2.20 -13.70
N LEU A 378 -6.77 -2.80 -12.81
CA LEU A 378 -6.66 -4.19 -12.41
C LEU A 378 -7.04 -5.18 -13.54
N GLY A 379 -7.68 -4.73 -14.61
CA GLY A 379 -8.12 -5.61 -15.70
C GLY A 379 -8.95 -6.79 -15.18
N THR A 380 -8.54 -8.02 -15.49
CA THR A 380 -9.23 -9.25 -15.06
C THR A 380 -9.19 -9.48 -13.54
N LEU A 381 -8.25 -8.87 -12.82
CA LEU A 381 -8.16 -8.97 -11.36
C LEU A 381 -9.25 -8.15 -10.66
N GLN A 382 -9.90 -7.19 -11.33
CA GLN A 382 -10.89 -6.30 -10.72
C GLN A 382 -12.04 -7.06 -10.03
N ALA A 383 -12.39 -8.23 -10.55
CA ALA A 383 -13.47 -9.04 -10.00
C ALA A 383 -13.12 -9.73 -8.67
N SER A 384 -11.84 -9.88 -8.34
CA SER A 384 -11.38 -10.68 -7.19
C SER A 384 -10.39 -9.97 -6.27
N CYS A 385 -9.70 -8.94 -6.74
CA CYS A 385 -8.73 -8.21 -5.93
C CYS A 385 -9.41 -7.52 -4.75
N GLY A 386 -8.91 -7.77 -3.53
CA GLY A 386 -9.42 -7.18 -2.30
C GLY A 386 -10.83 -7.61 -1.90
N ARG A 387 -11.33 -8.74 -2.43
CA ARG A 387 -12.65 -9.31 -2.10
C ARG A 387 -12.66 -10.84 -2.17
N LEU A 388 -13.61 -11.46 -1.46
CA LEU A 388 -13.90 -12.87 -1.57
C LEU A 388 -15.22 -13.06 -2.32
N ALA A 389 -15.15 -13.60 -3.53
CA ALA A 389 -16.31 -13.84 -4.37
C ALA A 389 -16.22 -15.23 -5.02
N GLU A 390 -17.34 -15.94 -5.09
CA GLU A 390 -17.41 -17.20 -5.81
C GLU A 390 -17.07 -16.99 -7.30
N GLY A 391 -16.26 -17.88 -7.85
CA GLY A 391 -15.67 -17.76 -9.19
C GLY A 391 -14.46 -16.84 -9.28
N GLY A 392 -14.19 -16.02 -8.25
CA GLY A 392 -13.02 -15.15 -8.16
C GLY A 392 -11.74 -15.93 -7.88
N LEU A 393 -10.58 -15.30 -8.10
CA LEU A 393 -9.30 -15.89 -7.70
C LEU A 393 -9.26 -16.07 -6.18
N ALA A 394 -8.69 -17.19 -5.74
CA ALA A 394 -8.54 -17.48 -4.32
C ALA A 394 -7.31 -16.76 -3.75
N ASP A 395 -7.43 -15.44 -3.64
CA ASP A 395 -6.49 -14.54 -2.98
C ASP A 395 -7.04 -14.21 -1.60
N LEU A 396 -6.50 -14.85 -0.58
CA LEU A 396 -7.02 -14.73 0.79
C LEU A 396 -5.94 -14.98 1.83
N CYS A 397 -6.21 -14.56 3.05
CA CYS A 397 -5.40 -14.93 4.20
C CYS A 397 -6.24 -15.47 5.35
N VAL A 398 -5.68 -16.42 6.08
CA VAL A 398 -6.20 -16.94 7.36
C VAL A 398 -5.47 -16.22 8.48
N PHE A 399 -6.21 -15.47 9.28
CA PHE A 399 -5.68 -14.56 10.29
C PHE A 399 -6.17 -14.96 11.69
N ASP A 400 -5.25 -15.13 12.62
CA ASP A 400 -5.56 -15.37 14.02
C ASP A 400 -5.67 -14.05 14.78
N PRO A 401 -6.89 -13.57 15.11
CA PRO A 401 -7.09 -12.27 15.75
C PRO A 401 -6.70 -12.26 17.23
N GLN A 402 -6.45 -13.42 17.85
CA GLN A 402 -6.12 -13.54 19.27
C GLN A 402 -4.62 -13.66 19.52
N ALA A 403 -3.83 -14.02 18.49
CA ALA A 403 -2.40 -14.14 18.63
C ALA A 403 -1.79 -12.82 19.11
N ARG A 404 -0.97 -12.89 20.16
CA ARG A 404 -0.21 -11.74 20.67
C ARG A 404 1.25 -11.93 20.36
N TRP A 405 1.89 -10.90 19.92
CA TRP A 405 3.31 -10.93 19.60
C TRP A 405 3.94 -9.55 19.76
N VAL A 406 5.23 -9.54 20.02
CA VAL A 406 6.04 -8.32 20.08
C VAL A 406 6.76 -8.16 18.74
N VAL A 407 6.72 -6.95 18.19
CA VAL A 407 7.44 -6.63 16.96
C VAL A 407 8.95 -6.69 17.24
N ALA A 408 9.55 -7.81 16.90
CA ALA A 408 11.00 -8.01 16.98
C ALA A 408 11.59 -7.89 15.56
N PRO A 409 12.40 -6.86 15.28
CA PRO A 409 12.98 -6.65 13.95
C PRO A 409 13.65 -7.90 13.36
N ALA A 410 14.36 -8.68 14.19
CA ALA A 410 15.02 -9.92 13.77
C ALA A 410 14.03 -10.99 13.28
N ALA A 411 12.78 -10.99 13.75
CA ALA A 411 11.75 -11.96 13.37
C ALA A 411 10.99 -11.59 12.10
N LEU A 412 11.13 -10.37 11.58
CA LEU A 412 10.52 -9.94 10.32
C LEU A 412 11.12 -10.72 9.14
N ARG A 413 10.28 -11.05 8.15
CA ARG A 413 10.70 -11.71 6.91
C ARG A 413 11.47 -10.76 6.00
N SER A 414 11.02 -9.49 5.91
CA SER A 414 11.78 -8.46 5.21
C SER A 414 13.24 -8.45 5.66
N GLN A 415 14.16 -8.31 4.72
CA GLN A 415 15.57 -8.06 5.04
C GLN A 415 15.78 -6.66 5.65
N GLY A 416 14.86 -5.72 5.40
CA GLY A 416 14.81 -4.44 6.07
C GLY A 416 14.35 -4.60 7.52
N LYS A 417 15.29 -4.74 8.45
CA LYS A 417 14.99 -5.01 9.86
C LYS A 417 14.63 -3.76 10.67
N HIS A 418 14.35 -2.61 10.03
CA HIS A 418 14.06 -1.37 10.70
C HIS A 418 12.60 -0.99 10.60
N THR A 419 11.99 -0.76 11.75
CA THR A 419 10.63 -0.26 11.88
C THR A 419 10.50 0.55 13.17
N PRO A 420 9.81 1.69 13.16
CA PRO A 420 9.56 2.48 14.37
C PRO A 420 8.60 1.77 15.34
N PHE A 421 8.00 0.65 14.94
CA PHE A 421 7.14 -0.17 15.78
C PHE A 421 7.90 -1.27 16.54
N ALA A 422 9.24 -1.29 16.51
CA ALA A 422 10.03 -2.25 17.27
C ALA A 422 9.66 -2.22 18.76
N GLY A 423 9.44 -3.38 19.37
CA GLY A 423 9.00 -3.50 20.75
C GLY A 423 7.49 -3.31 21.00
N TYR A 424 6.72 -2.90 20.00
CA TYR A 424 5.25 -2.82 20.13
C TYR A 424 4.64 -4.21 20.29
N GLU A 425 3.72 -4.34 21.26
CA GLU A 425 2.85 -5.51 21.35
C GLU A 425 1.67 -5.34 20.40
N LEU A 426 1.53 -6.26 19.47
CA LEU A 426 0.43 -6.29 18.50
C LEU A 426 -0.46 -7.53 18.72
N ARG A 427 -1.73 -7.37 18.37
CA ARG A 427 -2.71 -8.45 18.31
C ARG A 427 -2.98 -8.81 16.86
N GLY A 428 -3.09 -10.12 16.65
CA GLY A 428 -3.39 -10.67 15.35
C GLY A 428 -2.14 -11.03 14.55
N ARG A 429 -2.18 -12.23 13.95
CA ARG A 429 -1.10 -12.75 13.11
C ARG A 429 -1.65 -13.56 11.94
N VAL A 430 -1.10 -13.36 10.76
CA VAL A 430 -1.43 -14.18 9.60
C VAL A 430 -0.84 -15.58 9.82
N ARG A 431 -1.69 -16.61 9.68
CA ARG A 431 -1.28 -18.02 9.73
C ARG A 431 -0.92 -18.55 8.35
N SER A 432 -1.73 -18.21 7.35
CA SER A 432 -1.46 -18.61 5.98
C SER A 432 -2.03 -17.59 5.00
N THR A 433 -1.39 -17.51 3.83
CA THR A 433 -1.81 -16.66 2.71
C THR A 433 -1.82 -17.49 1.44
N LEU A 434 -2.93 -17.42 0.71
CA LEU A 434 -3.10 -18.06 -0.58
C LEU A 434 -3.16 -16.98 -1.66
N VAL A 435 -2.45 -17.22 -2.77
CA VAL A 435 -2.45 -16.37 -3.96
C VAL A 435 -2.80 -17.25 -5.16
N GLY A 436 -3.92 -16.96 -5.83
CA GLY A 436 -4.41 -17.82 -6.89
C GLY A 436 -4.63 -19.27 -6.44
N GLY A 437 -5.02 -19.49 -5.18
CA GLY A 437 -5.23 -20.82 -4.60
C GLY A 437 -3.96 -21.59 -4.25
N HIS A 438 -2.77 -20.99 -4.39
CA HIS A 438 -1.51 -21.58 -3.97
C HIS A 438 -1.07 -21.03 -2.62
N PHE A 439 -0.52 -21.87 -1.76
CA PHE A 439 0.06 -21.42 -0.51
C PHE A 439 1.32 -20.59 -0.77
N ALA A 440 1.25 -19.31 -0.55
CA ALA A 440 2.38 -18.39 -0.62
C ALA A 440 3.04 -18.20 0.76
N HIS A 441 2.29 -18.43 1.85
CA HIS A 441 2.79 -18.39 3.23
C HIS A 441 2.04 -19.37 4.11
N GLY A 442 2.72 -20.01 5.08
CA GLY A 442 2.11 -20.86 6.11
C GLY A 442 1.50 -22.13 5.53
N ALA A 443 2.34 -23.02 5.00
CA ALA A 443 1.90 -24.30 4.42
C ALA A 443 1.57 -25.36 5.47
#